data_e544972ae03be35f72a138bdf93e75b1
#
_entry.id   e544972ae03be35f72a138bdf93e75b1
#
_cell.length_a   1.000
_cell.length_b   1.000
_cell.length_c   1.000
_cell.angle_alpha   90.00
_cell.angle_beta   90.00
_cell.angle_gamma   90.00
#
_symmetry.space_group_name_H-M   'P 1'
#
loop_
_entity.id
_entity.type
_entity.pdbx_description
1 polymer ?
#
loop_
_entity_poly.entity_id
_entity_poly.type
_entity_poly.pdbx_seq_one_letter_code
_entity_poly.pdbx_strand_id
1 'polypeptide(L)'
;MSEPVPNSREVPISEAERINLFSVSDVISILQEKGWLTGGPNEKQAEWCSRAAALLGPQITERSALTELLGLVFQYNARTILQTTEAQIVMSRYAARDVLRQLALLLLDGAELTTERFREIITNLKESMDLRGRELFHPLRLALAGRSGEGELDRVILLLDEAAAAGFAAPAKAARERILEFCSVFE
;
A
#
# COMPACT_ATOMS: atom_id res chain seq x y z
N MET A 1 -40.47 -27.09 27.02
CA MET A 1 -40.49 -26.46 25.70
C MET A 1 -39.58 -25.24 25.73
N SER A 2 -38.39 -25.39 25.24
CA SER A 2 -37.42 -24.26 25.19
C SER A 2 -37.34 -23.81 23.76
N GLU A 3 -37.72 -22.54 23.51
CA GLU A 3 -37.60 -21.92 22.20
C GLU A 3 -36.12 -21.67 21.88
N PRO A 4 -35.66 -21.87 20.63
CA PRO A 4 -34.30 -21.55 20.23
C PRO A 4 -34.16 -20.04 20.01
N VAL A 5 -33.16 -19.45 20.64
CA VAL A 5 -32.74 -18.07 20.43
C VAL A 5 -32.25 -17.91 18.97
N PRO A 6 -32.72 -16.90 18.21
CA PRO A 6 -32.23 -16.69 16.87
C PRO A 6 -30.76 -16.25 16.88
N ASN A 7 -29.94 -17.02 16.19
CA ASN A 7 -28.54 -16.77 15.94
C ASN A 7 -28.40 -15.49 15.10
N SER A 8 -27.95 -14.40 15.73
CA SER A 8 -27.64 -13.16 15.04
C SER A 8 -26.48 -13.41 14.09
N ARG A 9 -26.79 -13.67 12.82
CA ARG A 9 -25.82 -13.63 11.73
C ARG A 9 -25.33 -12.19 11.63
N GLU A 10 -24.09 -11.94 12.04
CA GLU A 10 -23.39 -10.73 11.68
C GLU A 10 -23.32 -10.68 10.16
N VAL A 11 -24.04 -9.73 9.59
CA VAL A 11 -23.96 -9.42 8.16
C VAL A 11 -22.61 -8.74 7.96
N PRO A 12 -21.71 -9.24 7.11
CA PRO A 12 -20.46 -8.55 6.86
C PRO A 12 -20.77 -7.17 6.25
N ILE A 13 -20.35 -6.12 6.92
CA ILE A 13 -20.45 -4.74 6.42
C ILE A 13 -19.66 -4.69 5.11
N SER A 14 -20.35 -4.44 4.00
CA SER A 14 -19.70 -4.33 2.69
C SER A 14 -18.71 -3.16 2.69
N GLU A 15 -17.60 -3.28 1.97
CA GLU A 15 -16.58 -2.22 1.85
C GLU A 15 -17.17 -0.85 1.42
N ALA A 16 -18.34 -0.85 0.79
CA ALA A 16 -19.05 0.35 0.32
C ALA A 16 -19.65 1.21 1.44
N GLU A 17 -19.76 0.71 2.68
CA GLU A 17 -20.43 1.40 3.80
C GLU A 17 -19.47 2.01 4.82
N ARG A 18 -18.16 1.95 4.61
CA ARG A 18 -17.19 2.58 5.51
C ARG A 18 -17.24 4.10 5.34
N ILE A 19 -17.60 4.80 6.40
CA ILE A 19 -17.63 6.27 6.42
C ILE A 19 -16.20 6.80 6.35
N ASN A 20 -15.94 7.67 5.38
CA ASN A 20 -14.66 8.39 5.31
C ASN A 20 -14.69 9.59 6.28
N LEU A 21 -13.89 9.53 7.34
CA LEU A 21 -13.77 10.57 8.35
C LEU A 21 -12.76 11.67 7.97
N PHE A 22 -12.00 11.49 6.87
CA PHE A 22 -10.91 12.37 6.50
C PHE A 22 -11.18 13.08 5.18
N SER A 23 -10.92 14.38 5.17
CA SER A 23 -11.02 15.25 4.00
C SER A 23 -9.67 15.38 3.26
N VAL A 24 -9.73 15.96 2.07
CA VAL A 24 -8.52 16.36 1.32
C VAL A 24 -7.68 17.34 2.13
N SER A 25 -8.32 18.25 2.89
CA SER A 25 -7.62 19.20 3.77
C SER A 25 -6.83 18.52 4.87
N ASP A 26 -7.31 17.40 5.40
CA ASP A 26 -6.58 16.62 6.42
C ASP A 26 -5.29 16.04 5.82
N VAL A 27 -5.36 15.49 4.61
CA VAL A 27 -4.18 14.98 3.89
C VAL A 27 -3.19 16.12 3.65
N ILE A 28 -3.62 17.24 3.09
CA ILE A 28 -2.76 18.40 2.83
C ILE A 28 -2.09 18.88 4.12
N SER A 29 -2.84 19.01 5.21
CA SER A 29 -2.33 19.43 6.51
C SER A 29 -1.22 18.50 7.02
N ILE A 30 -1.43 17.19 6.92
CA ILE A 30 -0.42 16.20 7.33
C ILE A 30 0.84 16.32 6.47
N LEU A 31 0.69 16.44 5.15
CA LEU A 31 1.83 16.57 4.25
C LEU A 31 2.66 17.82 4.54
N GLN A 32 2.00 18.94 4.84
CA GLN A 32 2.66 20.21 5.22
C GLN A 32 3.37 20.08 6.58
N GLU A 33 2.70 19.53 7.59
CA GLU A 33 3.27 19.31 8.93
C GLU A 33 4.52 18.41 8.90
N LYS A 34 4.55 17.42 8.00
CA LYS A 34 5.68 16.51 7.82
C LYS A 34 6.76 17.05 6.87
N GLY A 35 6.53 18.18 6.23
CA GLY A 35 7.46 18.76 5.25
C GLY A 35 7.51 18.00 3.92
N TRP A 36 6.52 17.15 3.63
CA TRP A 36 6.41 16.43 2.36
C TRP A 36 5.79 17.29 1.26
N LEU A 37 5.01 18.28 1.65
CA LEU A 37 4.46 19.33 0.79
C LEU A 37 4.86 20.70 1.31
N THR A 38 5.39 21.55 0.42
CA THR A 38 5.75 22.93 0.73
C THR A 38 4.75 23.89 0.10
N GLY A 39 4.10 24.72 0.91
CA GLY A 39 3.07 25.65 0.44
C GLY A 39 1.77 24.95 0.03
N GLY A 40 1.01 25.56 -0.87
CA GLY A 40 -0.21 24.98 -1.42
C GLY A 40 0.10 23.91 -2.47
N PRO A 41 -0.77 22.89 -2.63
CA PRO A 41 -0.59 21.87 -3.64
C PRO A 41 -0.79 22.43 -5.05
N ASN A 42 0.01 22.01 -6.03
CA ASN A 42 -0.28 22.20 -7.44
C ASN A 42 -1.41 21.24 -7.87
N GLU A 43 -1.84 21.33 -9.13
CA GLU A 43 -2.96 20.53 -9.65
C GLU A 43 -2.75 19.03 -9.44
N LYS A 44 -1.61 18.48 -9.85
CA LYS A 44 -1.30 17.04 -9.68
C LYS A 44 -1.23 16.63 -8.22
N GLN A 45 -0.66 17.45 -7.37
CA GLN A 45 -0.59 17.20 -5.93
C GLN A 45 -1.97 17.25 -5.29
N ALA A 46 -2.85 18.18 -5.72
CA ALA A 46 -4.23 18.26 -5.25
C ALA A 46 -5.06 17.05 -5.67
N GLU A 47 -4.92 16.59 -6.91
CA GLU A 47 -5.56 15.36 -7.40
C GLU A 47 -5.09 14.14 -6.59
N TRP A 48 -3.79 14.02 -6.36
CA TRP A 48 -3.23 12.96 -5.53
C TRP A 48 -3.75 13.01 -4.09
N CYS A 49 -3.81 14.18 -3.47
CA CYS A 49 -4.37 14.35 -2.11
C CYS A 49 -5.84 13.93 -2.04
N SER A 50 -6.62 14.27 -3.07
CA SER A 50 -8.03 13.85 -3.18
C SER A 50 -8.13 12.32 -3.26
N ARG A 51 -7.31 11.69 -4.09
CA ARG A 51 -7.28 10.23 -4.22
C ARG A 51 -6.78 9.55 -2.94
N ALA A 52 -5.76 10.09 -2.28
CA ALA A 52 -5.26 9.58 -1.02
C ALA A 52 -6.34 9.62 0.08
N ALA A 53 -7.06 10.73 0.21
CA ALA A 53 -8.18 10.83 1.14
C ALA A 53 -9.29 9.81 0.84
N ALA A 54 -9.62 9.60 -0.43
CA ALA A 54 -10.64 8.64 -0.84
C ALA A 54 -10.23 7.18 -0.61
N LEU A 55 -8.97 6.83 -0.84
CA LEU A 55 -8.47 5.46 -0.70
C LEU A 55 -8.13 5.09 0.74
N LEU A 56 -7.50 5.98 1.49
CA LEU A 56 -7.01 5.69 2.83
C LEU A 56 -8.03 6.03 3.92
N GLY A 57 -8.80 7.11 3.76
CA GLY A 57 -9.75 7.59 4.75
C GLY A 57 -10.73 6.53 5.26
N PRO A 58 -11.39 5.74 4.38
CA PRO A 58 -12.32 4.70 4.81
C PRO A 58 -11.68 3.53 5.57
N GLN A 59 -10.35 3.40 5.53
CA GLN A 59 -9.63 2.29 6.16
C GLN A 59 -9.26 2.54 7.63
N ILE A 60 -9.39 3.78 8.08
CA ILE A 60 -8.85 4.25 9.35
C ILE A 60 -9.83 5.16 10.09
N THR A 61 -9.64 5.29 11.40
CA THR A 61 -10.48 6.14 12.26
C THR A 61 -9.70 7.26 12.94
N GLU A 62 -8.36 7.17 12.96
CA GLU A 62 -7.50 8.11 13.65
C GLU A 62 -6.54 8.83 12.70
N ARG A 63 -6.31 10.13 12.96
CA ARG A 63 -5.37 10.95 12.18
C ARG A 63 -3.92 10.42 12.24
N SER A 64 -3.52 9.84 13.38
CA SER A 64 -2.21 9.19 13.53
C SER A 64 -2.04 8.03 12.54
N ALA A 65 -3.05 7.19 12.37
CA ALA A 65 -3.03 6.10 11.41
C ALA A 65 -2.96 6.61 9.96
N LEU A 66 -3.69 7.67 9.62
CA LEU A 66 -3.56 8.33 8.30
C LEU A 66 -2.14 8.84 8.08
N THR A 67 -1.55 9.48 9.09
CA THR A 67 -0.18 9.99 9.02
C THR A 67 0.84 8.86 8.79
N GLU A 68 0.66 7.71 9.46
CA GLU A 68 1.52 6.54 9.26
C GLU A 68 1.41 5.98 7.83
N LEU A 69 0.19 5.82 7.31
CA LEU A 69 -0.02 5.32 5.95
C LEU A 69 0.56 6.26 4.89
N LEU A 70 0.37 7.58 5.04
CA LEU A 70 0.99 8.58 4.18
C LEU A 70 2.52 8.53 4.29
N GLY A 71 3.07 8.31 5.48
CA GLY A 71 4.49 8.13 5.72
C GLY A 71 5.10 6.99 4.89
N LEU A 72 4.37 5.91 4.66
CA LEU A 72 4.82 4.80 3.83
C LEU A 72 5.03 5.20 2.36
N VAL A 73 4.33 6.23 1.88
CA VAL A 73 4.53 6.77 0.52
C VAL A 73 5.85 7.54 0.42
N PHE A 74 6.19 8.36 1.41
CA PHE A 74 7.30 9.31 1.35
C PHE A 74 8.58 8.85 2.05
N GLN A 75 8.52 7.83 2.90
CA GLN A 75 9.64 7.37 3.74
C GLN A 75 9.96 5.90 3.45
N TYR A 76 10.43 5.63 2.24
CA TYR A 76 10.79 4.27 1.82
C TYR A 76 12.31 4.08 1.77
N ASN A 77 12.80 3.03 2.44
CA ASN A 77 14.19 2.59 2.37
C ASN A 77 14.25 1.05 2.54
N ALA A 78 14.57 0.35 1.47
CA ALA A 78 14.58 -1.12 1.46
C ALA A 78 15.55 -1.71 2.48
N ARG A 79 16.73 -1.10 2.69
CA ARG A 79 17.72 -1.58 3.66
C ARG A 79 17.18 -1.50 5.09
N THR A 80 16.54 -0.40 5.45
CA THR A 80 15.92 -0.23 6.77
C THR A 80 14.77 -1.20 6.96
N ILE A 81 13.93 -1.40 5.94
CA ILE A 81 12.81 -2.36 5.98
C ILE A 81 13.33 -3.76 6.24
N LEU A 82 14.36 -4.21 5.50
CA LEU A 82 14.93 -5.56 5.63
C LEU A 82 15.62 -5.84 6.97
N GLN A 83 15.95 -4.81 7.74
CA GLN A 83 16.48 -4.95 9.10
C GLN A 83 15.41 -5.23 10.16
N THR A 84 14.13 -5.05 9.82
CA THR A 84 13.03 -5.29 10.76
C THR A 84 12.81 -6.79 11.00
N THR A 85 12.36 -7.15 12.19
CA THR A 85 11.98 -8.53 12.54
C THR A 85 10.85 -9.02 11.63
N GLU A 86 9.89 -8.15 11.31
CA GLU A 86 8.78 -8.44 10.39
C GLU A 86 9.31 -8.88 9.02
N ALA A 87 10.23 -8.12 8.45
CA ALA A 87 10.83 -8.45 7.15
C ALA A 87 11.60 -9.78 7.20
N GLN A 88 12.35 -10.04 8.26
CA GLN A 88 13.06 -11.31 8.43
C GLN A 88 12.11 -12.50 8.45
N ILE A 89 10.98 -12.39 9.18
CA ILE A 89 9.93 -13.42 9.21
C ILE A 89 9.34 -13.65 7.82
N VAL A 90 8.97 -12.58 7.11
CA VAL A 90 8.39 -12.70 5.76
C VAL A 90 9.37 -13.30 4.78
N MET A 91 10.62 -12.81 4.77
CA MET A 91 11.67 -13.26 3.83
C MET A 91 12.22 -14.66 4.12
N SER A 92 11.97 -15.21 5.31
CA SER A 92 12.30 -16.60 5.64
C SER A 92 11.33 -17.61 5.02
N ARG A 93 10.18 -17.19 4.53
CA ARG A 93 9.20 -18.07 3.89
C ARG A 93 9.70 -18.58 2.54
N TYR A 94 9.38 -19.82 2.24
CA TYR A 94 9.88 -20.54 1.05
C TYR A 94 9.67 -19.77 -0.26
N ALA A 95 8.47 -19.25 -0.50
CA ALA A 95 8.11 -18.61 -1.77
C ALA A 95 8.41 -17.10 -1.81
N ALA A 96 8.80 -16.45 -0.72
CA ALA A 96 8.88 -14.99 -0.63
C ALA A 96 9.78 -14.38 -1.71
N ARG A 97 10.98 -14.95 -1.92
CA ARG A 97 11.94 -14.46 -2.92
C ARG A 97 11.41 -14.61 -4.35
N ASP A 98 10.75 -15.73 -4.64
CA ASP A 98 10.22 -16.00 -5.97
C ASP A 98 9.03 -15.07 -6.28
N VAL A 99 8.16 -14.78 -5.30
CA VAL A 99 7.12 -13.76 -5.42
C VAL A 99 7.71 -12.42 -5.81
N LEU A 100 8.78 -11.98 -5.13
CA LEU A 100 9.40 -10.68 -5.40
C LEU A 100 10.09 -10.64 -6.77
N ARG A 101 10.74 -11.71 -7.20
CA ARG A 101 11.33 -11.80 -8.53
C ARG A 101 10.27 -11.73 -9.63
N GLN A 102 9.18 -12.49 -9.49
CA GLN A 102 8.08 -12.44 -10.46
C GLN A 102 7.40 -11.06 -10.46
N LEU A 103 7.17 -10.46 -9.30
CA LEU A 103 6.65 -9.10 -9.21
C LEU A 103 7.58 -8.09 -9.91
N ALA A 104 8.89 -8.19 -9.69
CA ALA A 104 9.86 -7.33 -10.36
C ALA A 104 9.78 -7.46 -11.88
N LEU A 105 9.68 -8.67 -12.42
CA LEU A 105 9.52 -8.90 -13.86
C LEU A 105 8.25 -8.27 -14.40
N LEU A 106 7.13 -8.36 -13.69
CA LEU A 106 5.85 -7.77 -14.08
C LEU A 106 5.84 -6.24 -14.04
N LEU A 107 6.73 -5.61 -13.27
CA LEU A 107 6.85 -4.16 -13.14
C LEU A 107 8.01 -3.55 -13.98
N LEU A 108 8.79 -4.38 -14.69
CA LEU A 108 9.98 -3.91 -15.43
C LEU A 108 9.67 -2.92 -16.54
N ASP A 109 8.52 -3.02 -17.20
CA ASP A 109 8.12 -2.15 -18.30
C ASP A 109 7.93 -0.68 -17.87
N GLY A 110 7.82 -0.42 -16.55
CA GLY A 110 7.67 0.92 -15.98
C GLY A 110 6.32 1.57 -16.26
N ALA A 111 5.34 0.82 -16.78
CA ALA A 111 4.00 1.34 -16.95
C ALA A 111 3.35 1.61 -15.57
N GLU A 112 2.55 2.67 -15.50
CA GLU A 112 1.90 3.11 -14.26
C GLU A 112 1.07 1.99 -13.61
N LEU A 113 1.19 1.85 -12.29
CA LEU A 113 0.46 0.86 -11.52
C LEU A 113 -0.95 1.35 -11.19
N THR A 114 -1.85 1.24 -12.17
CA THR A 114 -3.28 1.51 -11.99
C THR A 114 -3.95 0.42 -11.16
N THR A 115 -5.17 0.66 -10.70
CA THR A 115 -5.98 -0.34 -9.98
C THR A 115 -6.21 -1.60 -10.82
N GLU A 116 -6.49 -1.44 -12.11
CA GLU A 116 -6.70 -2.53 -13.06
C GLU A 116 -5.43 -3.35 -13.22
N ARG A 117 -4.31 -2.69 -13.46
CA ARG A 117 -3.01 -3.35 -13.61
C ARG A 117 -2.57 -4.07 -12.33
N PHE A 118 -2.81 -3.47 -11.17
CA PHE A 118 -2.53 -4.14 -9.90
C PHE A 118 -3.33 -5.45 -9.74
N ARG A 119 -4.61 -5.44 -10.11
CA ARG A 119 -5.43 -6.66 -10.11
C ARG A 119 -4.92 -7.72 -11.07
N GLU A 120 -4.51 -7.32 -12.28
CA GLU A 120 -3.91 -8.22 -13.28
C GLU A 120 -2.62 -8.85 -12.77
N ILE A 121 -1.74 -8.06 -12.15
CA ILE A 121 -0.51 -8.55 -11.52
C ILE A 121 -0.81 -9.56 -10.42
N ILE A 122 -1.74 -9.25 -9.52
CA ILE A 122 -2.15 -10.17 -8.44
C ILE A 122 -2.73 -11.47 -9.01
N THR A 123 -3.58 -11.39 -10.03
CA THR A 123 -4.15 -12.56 -10.70
C THR A 123 -3.06 -13.41 -11.34
N ASN A 124 -2.14 -12.79 -12.07
CA ASN A 124 -1.01 -13.48 -12.69
C ASN A 124 -0.13 -14.20 -11.65
N LEU A 125 0.21 -13.53 -10.56
CA LEU A 125 1.01 -14.14 -9.48
C LEU A 125 0.28 -15.32 -8.81
N LYS A 126 -1.03 -15.19 -8.56
CA LYS A 126 -1.85 -16.28 -7.99
C LYS A 126 -1.87 -17.52 -8.90
N GLU A 127 -2.07 -17.31 -10.19
CA GLU A 127 -2.19 -18.39 -11.17
C GLU A 127 -0.83 -19.03 -11.49
N SER A 128 0.20 -18.23 -11.71
CA SER A 128 1.53 -18.73 -12.11
C SER A 128 2.29 -19.41 -10.98
N MET A 129 2.05 -19.02 -9.73
CA MET A 129 2.78 -19.53 -8.57
C MET A 129 1.93 -20.44 -7.68
N ASP A 130 0.64 -20.54 -7.92
CA ASP A 130 -0.34 -21.27 -7.06
C ASP A 130 -0.28 -20.83 -5.59
N LEU A 131 -0.09 -19.53 -5.36
CA LEU A 131 0.02 -18.93 -4.02
C LEU A 131 -1.20 -18.08 -3.70
N ARG A 132 -1.58 -18.03 -2.42
CA ARG A 132 -2.72 -17.26 -1.91
C ARG A 132 -2.44 -16.69 -0.53
N GLY A 133 -3.27 -15.73 -0.12
CA GLY A 133 -3.23 -15.17 1.23
C GLY A 133 -1.87 -14.59 1.60
N ARG A 134 -1.41 -14.87 2.80
CA ARG A 134 -0.18 -14.30 3.36
C ARG A 134 1.10 -14.65 2.60
N GLU A 135 1.14 -15.83 1.99
CA GLU A 135 2.30 -16.28 1.21
C GLU A 135 2.56 -15.38 -0.01
N LEU A 136 1.50 -14.85 -0.61
CA LEU A 136 1.57 -13.92 -1.73
C LEU A 136 1.65 -12.47 -1.27
N PHE A 137 0.73 -12.03 -0.40
CA PHE A 137 0.55 -10.62 -0.10
C PHE A 137 1.59 -10.04 0.85
N HIS A 138 2.11 -10.80 1.81
CA HIS A 138 3.10 -10.29 2.75
C HIS A 138 4.43 -9.89 2.08
N PRO A 139 5.06 -10.72 1.22
CA PRO A 139 6.26 -10.29 0.49
C PRO A 139 5.98 -9.07 -0.41
N LEU A 140 4.87 -9.08 -1.13
CA LEU A 140 4.49 -8.00 -2.04
C LEU A 140 4.31 -6.68 -1.30
N ARG A 141 3.51 -6.66 -0.23
CA ARG A 141 3.27 -5.47 0.59
C ARG A 141 4.54 -4.99 1.28
N LEU A 142 5.34 -5.91 1.80
CA LEU A 142 6.64 -5.58 2.40
C LEU A 142 7.54 -4.83 1.42
N ALA A 143 7.68 -5.34 0.21
CA ALA A 143 8.55 -4.74 -0.81
C ALA A 143 8.02 -3.41 -1.36
N LEU A 144 6.72 -3.26 -1.53
CA LEU A 144 6.13 -2.06 -2.13
C LEU A 144 5.68 -1.02 -1.10
N ALA A 145 5.10 -1.43 0.02
CA ALA A 145 4.61 -0.52 1.06
C ALA A 145 5.54 -0.43 2.29
N GLY A 146 6.49 -1.34 2.44
CA GLY A 146 7.42 -1.36 3.58
C GLY A 146 6.92 -2.09 4.83
N ARG A 147 5.72 -2.69 4.76
CA ARG A 147 5.10 -3.50 5.82
C ARG A 147 4.37 -4.69 5.21
N SER A 148 4.16 -5.75 5.98
CA SER A 148 3.46 -6.95 5.52
C SER A 148 1.97 -7.01 5.87
N GLY A 149 1.38 -5.99 6.43
CA GLY A 149 0.01 -5.91 6.96
C GLY A 149 -1.14 -6.28 6.02
N GLU A 150 -2.29 -5.66 6.20
CA GLU A 150 -3.54 -6.02 5.53
C GLU A 150 -3.86 -5.12 4.31
N GLY A 151 -5.11 -5.11 3.88
CA GLY A 151 -5.55 -4.48 2.62
C GLY A 151 -5.39 -2.96 2.53
N GLU A 152 -5.24 -2.25 3.66
CA GLU A 152 -4.92 -0.82 3.65
C GLU A 152 -3.57 -0.53 2.96
N LEU A 153 -2.64 -1.48 3.00
CA LEU A 153 -1.35 -1.36 2.31
C LEU A 153 -1.49 -1.47 0.79
N ASP A 154 -2.45 -2.21 0.28
CA ASP A 154 -2.75 -2.23 -1.15
C ASP A 154 -3.19 -0.85 -1.64
N ARG A 155 -3.91 -0.08 -0.80
CA ARG A 155 -4.29 1.31 -1.09
C ARG A 155 -3.07 2.24 -1.12
N VAL A 156 -2.12 2.05 -0.22
CA VAL A 156 -0.83 2.77 -0.25
C VAL A 156 -0.09 2.48 -1.55
N ILE A 157 -0.01 1.22 -1.96
CA ILE A 157 0.67 0.81 -3.20
C ILE A 157 0.07 1.50 -4.42
N LEU A 158 -1.25 1.65 -4.49
CA LEU A 158 -1.94 2.33 -5.60
C LEU A 158 -1.69 3.85 -5.67
N LEU A 159 -1.07 4.44 -4.64
CA LEU A 159 -0.72 5.87 -4.59
C LEU A 159 0.73 6.17 -4.99
N LEU A 160 1.58 5.14 -5.15
CA LEU A 160 3.03 5.33 -5.30
C LEU A 160 3.44 6.03 -6.59
N ASP A 161 2.93 5.57 -7.72
CA ASP A 161 3.36 6.04 -9.03
C ASP A 161 2.90 7.48 -9.29
N GLU A 162 1.69 7.81 -8.91
CA GLU A 162 1.18 9.19 -8.99
C GLU A 162 1.94 10.13 -8.04
N ALA A 163 2.26 9.67 -6.82
CA ALA A 163 3.06 10.47 -5.88
C ALA A 163 4.45 10.75 -6.45
N ALA A 164 5.09 9.76 -7.07
CA ALA A 164 6.39 9.93 -7.70
C ALA A 164 6.35 10.95 -8.86
N ALA A 165 5.23 11.01 -9.59
CA ALA A 165 5.04 11.93 -10.71
C ALA A 165 4.56 13.33 -10.30
N ALA A 166 4.03 13.51 -9.09
CA ALA A 166 3.42 14.77 -8.64
C ALA A 166 4.45 15.84 -8.18
N GLY A 167 5.70 15.46 -7.95
CA GLY A 167 6.77 16.39 -7.60
C GLY A 167 6.62 17.00 -6.20
N PHE A 168 6.32 16.19 -5.20
CA PHE A 168 6.29 16.58 -3.79
C PHE A 168 7.68 17.04 -3.28
N ALA A 169 7.71 17.82 -2.22
CA ALA A 169 8.95 18.28 -1.59
C ALA A 169 9.82 17.11 -1.10
N ALA A 170 9.20 16.05 -0.58
CA ALA A 170 9.86 14.78 -0.36
C ALA A 170 9.62 13.87 -1.59
N PRO A 171 10.68 13.36 -2.24
CA PRO A 171 10.52 12.50 -3.39
C PRO A 171 9.92 11.16 -2.98
N ALA A 172 8.84 10.75 -3.67
CA ALA A 172 8.26 9.42 -3.54
C ALA A 172 8.85 8.49 -4.60
N LYS A 173 9.08 7.23 -4.24
CA LYS A 173 9.54 6.19 -5.17
C LYS A 173 8.35 5.46 -5.76
N ALA A 174 8.32 5.32 -7.08
CA ALA A 174 7.33 4.51 -7.79
C ALA A 174 7.46 3.02 -7.45
N ALA A 175 6.41 2.24 -7.72
CA ALA A 175 6.38 0.81 -7.42
C ALA A 175 7.56 0.05 -8.05
N ARG A 176 7.88 0.35 -9.32
CA ARG A 176 9.05 -0.23 -10.00
C ARG A 176 10.37 0.08 -9.31
N GLU A 177 10.57 1.32 -8.89
CA GLU A 177 11.80 1.72 -8.17
C GLU A 177 11.93 0.98 -6.85
N ARG A 178 10.82 0.84 -6.11
CA ARG A 178 10.80 0.13 -4.82
C ARG A 178 11.13 -1.34 -4.95
N ILE A 179 10.52 -2.05 -5.89
CA ILE A 179 10.79 -3.48 -6.06
C ILE A 179 12.23 -3.72 -6.50
N LEU A 180 12.78 -2.88 -7.39
CA LEU A 180 14.17 -3.01 -7.82
C LEU A 180 15.15 -2.70 -6.69
N GLU A 181 14.91 -1.65 -5.91
CA GLU A 181 15.72 -1.34 -4.73
C GLU A 181 15.66 -2.48 -3.70
N PHE A 182 14.46 -2.99 -3.43
CA PHE A 182 14.27 -4.09 -2.48
C PHE A 182 15.02 -5.35 -2.90
N CYS A 183 14.86 -5.76 -4.15
CA CYS A 183 15.58 -6.92 -4.70
C CYS A 183 17.09 -6.74 -4.66
N SER A 184 17.61 -5.55 -4.95
CA SER A 184 19.05 -5.28 -4.95
C SER A 184 19.68 -5.36 -3.55
N VAL A 185 18.91 -5.19 -2.49
CA VAL A 185 19.40 -5.20 -1.10
C VAL A 185 19.37 -6.61 -0.49
N PHE A 186 18.39 -7.45 -0.89
CA PHE A 186 18.29 -8.80 -0.31
C PHE A 186 19.04 -9.89 -1.10
N GLU A 187 19.52 -9.60 -2.31
CA GLU A 187 20.41 -10.47 -3.07
C GLU A 187 21.85 -10.38 -2.52
#